data_b3b6fe5a9386b0154d1700a74568c0f0
#
_entry.id   b3b6fe5a9386b0154d1700a74568c0f0
#
_cell.length_a   1.000
_cell.length_b   1.000
_cell.length_c   1.000
_cell.angle_alpha   90.00
_cell.angle_beta   90.00
_cell.angle_gamma   90.00
#
_symmetry.space_group_name_H-M   'P 1'
#
loop_
_entity.id
_entity.type
_entity.pdbx_description
1 polymer ?
#
loop_
_entity_poly.entity_id
_entity_poly.type
_entity_poly.pdbx_seq_one_letter_code
_entity_poly.pdbx_strand_id
1 'polypeptide(L)'
;MGNWETGKLVNRETGKLVNRETGHRFTDLPIYRFTNLTVLTGEEVEAIHQATLHVLSEVGIVLTQPQAREVLVGAGARVRGDRVLLSPDMVEREVSRCPRQVTIRGRSGQTVVLGDGTLHWHNLGGAREVYEPRTGQRHPATVQDVCDSARLLDALGGVTTITPFFTPQDVPGPLMSLAMYRHTLPHTTRPVHGPGVQTAAEVRYVARMAAVVGPPAEVLTMGISPVSQLTFPDDVAEAMMETARLRVPLGPLPCPTAGATAPMSLAGSLTQQNAEVLASVVLAQLVQPGLPIIYCGRLAMMEPRTGVSVWGGVELGLASAATVQIGHRYGLPVNVYGLSTNAHVLDLQSGYERALNAAIPALAGADELSGIGEMAAGVASSYAQMVCDNEIAASVRRLRRGFAVDQDALAVEVIAAVMAGSRNFLDQRHTVRYLRAGEVFYTHLAERRAWGEWERAGRESMAERAQAEAEQLLAEHEVPPLTEDQERELTEIMQEAERELVSG
;
A
#
# COMPACT_ATOMS: atom_id res chain seq x y z
N MET A 1 -18.04 -15.68 -38.36
CA MET A 1 -17.98 -14.43 -37.60
C MET A 1 -19.04 -14.54 -36.52
N GLY A 2 -18.67 -15.04 -35.37
CA GLY A 2 -19.59 -15.24 -34.24
C GLY A 2 -19.35 -14.14 -33.21
N ASN A 3 -20.40 -13.47 -32.79
CA ASN A 3 -20.42 -12.50 -31.73
C ASN A 3 -19.95 -13.15 -30.40
N TRP A 4 -18.85 -12.70 -29.89
CA TRP A 4 -18.38 -13.06 -28.54
C TRP A 4 -19.06 -12.15 -27.53
N GLU A 5 -20.22 -12.56 -27.05
CA GLU A 5 -20.76 -11.94 -25.81
C GLU A 5 -19.94 -12.40 -24.63
N THR A 6 -19.36 -11.44 -23.95
CA THR A 6 -18.56 -11.64 -22.73
C THR A 6 -19.44 -12.05 -21.58
N GLY A 7 -19.74 -13.36 -21.46
CA GLY A 7 -20.45 -13.94 -20.31
C GLY A 7 -19.58 -13.97 -19.06
N LYS A 8 -19.29 -12.83 -18.45
CA LYS A 8 -18.69 -12.75 -17.11
C LYS A 8 -19.78 -12.68 -16.07
N LEU A 9 -19.85 -13.63 -15.16
CA LEU A 9 -20.60 -13.52 -13.92
C LEU A 9 -19.60 -13.39 -12.78
N VAL A 10 -19.62 -12.23 -12.16
CA VAL A 10 -19.02 -12.05 -10.83
C VAL A 10 -20.02 -12.62 -9.81
N ASN A 11 -19.59 -13.57 -9.02
CA ASN A 11 -20.40 -14.02 -7.88
C ASN A 11 -20.54 -12.86 -6.88
N ARG A 12 -21.74 -12.33 -6.72
CA ARG A 12 -22.04 -11.19 -5.85
C ARG A 12 -21.73 -11.44 -4.36
N GLU A 13 -21.63 -12.70 -3.94
CA GLU A 13 -21.31 -13.03 -2.54
C GLU A 13 -19.83 -13.14 -2.24
N THR A 14 -18.97 -13.40 -3.23
CA THR A 14 -17.54 -13.65 -2.99
C THR A 14 -16.58 -12.79 -3.83
N GLY A 15 -17.08 -11.95 -4.75
CA GLY A 15 -16.26 -11.15 -5.65
C GLY A 15 -15.38 -11.94 -6.62
N LYS A 16 -15.59 -13.26 -6.76
CA LYS A 16 -14.76 -14.17 -7.56
C LYS A 16 -15.43 -14.48 -8.90
N LEU A 17 -14.64 -14.45 -9.96
CA LEU A 17 -15.06 -14.90 -11.30
C LEU A 17 -15.38 -16.40 -11.29
N VAL A 18 -16.59 -16.78 -11.67
CA VAL A 18 -17.04 -18.18 -11.75
C VAL A 18 -17.34 -18.52 -13.20
N ASN A 19 -16.82 -19.64 -13.69
CA ASN A 19 -17.19 -20.18 -14.99
C ASN A 19 -18.56 -20.88 -14.87
N ARG A 20 -19.54 -20.45 -15.69
CA ARG A 20 -20.94 -20.91 -15.66
C ARG A 20 -21.12 -22.38 -16.05
N GLU A 21 -20.18 -22.97 -16.80
CA GLU A 21 -20.37 -24.32 -17.38
C GLU A 21 -19.74 -25.45 -16.55
N THR A 22 -18.72 -25.18 -15.72
CA THR A 22 -17.96 -26.25 -15.06
C THR A 22 -17.97 -26.23 -13.54
N GLY A 23 -18.47 -25.17 -12.90
CA GLY A 23 -18.47 -25.05 -11.43
C GLY A 23 -17.07 -25.01 -10.77
N HIS A 24 -16.01 -25.07 -11.55
CA HIS A 24 -14.63 -25.02 -11.03
C HIS A 24 -14.26 -23.60 -10.61
N ARG A 25 -13.89 -23.46 -9.36
CA ARG A 25 -13.33 -22.21 -8.83
C ARG A 25 -11.96 -22.00 -9.44
N PHE A 26 -11.68 -20.78 -9.93
CA PHE A 26 -10.35 -20.35 -10.38
C PHE A 26 -9.29 -20.37 -9.28
N THR A 27 -9.63 -20.85 -8.07
CA THR A 27 -8.78 -20.91 -6.89
C THR A 27 -7.90 -22.16 -6.84
N ASP A 28 -8.07 -23.14 -7.73
CA ASP A 28 -7.39 -24.45 -7.64
C ASP A 28 -6.15 -24.57 -8.54
N LEU A 29 -5.73 -23.47 -9.19
CA LEU A 29 -4.40 -23.43 -9.81
C LEU A 29 -3.37 -23.34 -8.67
N PRO A 30 -2.34 -24.21 -8.67
CA PRO A 30 -1.28 -24.13 -7.67
C PRO A 30 -0.70 -22.71 -7.68
N ILE A 31 -0.65 -22.09 -6.50
CA ILE A 31 -0.04 -20.77 -6.33
C ILE A 31 1.46 -20.98 -6.48
N TYR A 32 1.95 -20.80 -7.71
CA TYR A 32 3.40 -20.82 -7.98
C TYR A 32 3.98 -19.55 -7.38
N ARG A 33 4.73 -19.71 -6.29
CA ARG A 33 5.38 -18.61 -5.58
C ARG A 33 6.67 -18.24 -6.31
N PHE A 34 6.57 -17.28 -7.23
CA PHE A 34 7.76 -16.60 -7.74
C PHE A 34 8.07 -15.42 -6.79
N THR A 35 8.63 -15.73 -5.61
CA THR A 35 8.93 -14.76 -4.56
C THR A 35 10.32 -15.00 -3.98
N ASN A 36 11.29 -15.28 -4.84
CA ASN A 36 12.65 -15.62 -4.42
C ASN A 36 13.69 -14.57 -4.85
N LEU A 37 13.24 -13.35 -5.23
CA LEU A 37 14.19 -12.28 -5.52
C LEU A 37 14.82 -11.83 -4.21
N THR A 38 16.13 -12.01 -4.10
CA THR A 38 16.92 -11.50 -2.98
C THR A 38 17.89 -10.44 -3.48
N VAL A 39 17.92 -9.31 -2.80
CA VAL A 39 18.85 -8.19 -3.05
C VAL A 39 19.93 -8.12 -1.97
N LEU A 40 19.69 -8.79 -0.84
CA LEU A 40 20.62 -8.95 0.28
C LEU A 40 20.78 -10.44 0.59
N THR A 41 21.98 -10.87 0.92
CA THR A 41 22.23 -12.19 1.52
C THR A 41 21.72 -12.19 2.97
N GLY A 42 21.57 -13.40 3.55
CA GLY A 42 21.20 -13.51 4.98
C GLY A 42 22.23 -12.86 5.92
N GLU A 43 23.52 -12.91 5.56
CA GLU A 43 24.60 -12.27 6.32
C GLU A 43 24.51 -10.74 6.23
N GLU A 44 24.16 -10.18 5.09
CA GLU A 44 23.97 -8.73 4.92
C GLU A 44 22.74 -8.21 5.67
N VAL A 45 21.64 -8.99 5.67
CA VAL A 45 20.45 -8.67 6.50
C VAL A 45 20.82 -8.65 7.98
N GLU A 46 21.59 -9.65 8.43
CA GLU A 46 22.06 -9.72 9.83
C GLU A 46 23.03 -8.57 10.14
N ALA A 47 23.94 -8.20 9.24
CA ALA A 47 24.84 -7.07 9.41
C ALA A 47 24.08 -5.73 9.59
N ILE A 48 23.03 -5.49 8.78
CA ILE A 48 22.15 -4.32 8.95
C ILE A 48 21.45 -4.37 10.30
N HIS A 49 20.95 -5.53 10.71
CA HIS A 49 20.32 -5.68 12.02
C HIS A 49 21.27 -5.39 13.17
N GLN A 50 22.49 -5.94 13.17
CA GLN A 50 23.48 -5.67 14.20
C GLN A 50 23.88 -4.20 14.25
N ALA A 51 24.06 -3.55 13.08
CA ALA A 51 24.30 -2.12 12.98
C ALA A 51 23.12 -1.31 13.56
N THR A 52 21.89 -1.74 13.31
CA THR A 52 20.67 -1.14 13.88
C THR A 52 20.66 -1.22 15.41
N LEU A 53 20.97 -2.39 15.98
CA LEU A 53 21.05 -2.57 17.44
C LEU A 53 22.14 -1.68 18.05
N HIS A 54 23.28 -1.55 17.37
CA HIS A 54 24.36 -0.65 17.78
C HIS A 54 23.91 0.81 17.76
N VAL A 55 23.22 1.26 16.68
CA VAL A 55 22.65 2.61 16.60
C VAL A 55 21.68 2.86 17.76
N LEU A 56 20.77 1.94 18.06
CA LEU A 56 19.77 2.09 19.11
C LEU A 56 20.42 2.09 20.52
N SER A 57 21.48 1.33 20.75
CA SER A 57 22.13 1.22 22.07
C SER A 57 23.15 2.30 22.35
N GLU A 58 23.87 2.82 21.32
CA GLU A 58 24.96 3.76 21.49
C GLU A 58 24.65 5.18 21.01
N VAL A 59 23.84 5.32 19.97
CA VAL A 59 23.36 6.63 19.47
C VAL A 59 22.02 6.98 20.11
N GLY A 60 21.06 6.04 20.08
CA GLY A 60 19.70 6.20 20.60
C GLY A 60 18.80 7.06 19.69
N ILE A 61 17.56 7.25 20.13
CA ILE A 61 16.56 8.10 19.49
C ILE A 61 16.38 9.41 20.26
N VAL A 62 16.12 10.51 19.56
CA VAL A 62 15.69 11.76 20.19
C VAL A 62 14.22 11.60 20.58
N LEU A 63 13.94 11.67 21.87
CA LEU A 63 12.59 11.53 22.42
C LEU A 63 12.52 12.37 23.69
N THR A 64 11.65 13.37 23.71
CA THR A 64 11.45 14.30 24.84
C THR A 64 10.14 14.07 25.57
N GLN A 65 9.16 13.47 24.94
CA GLN A 65 7.82 13.23 25.48
C GLN A 65 7.89 12.45 26.82
N PRO A 66 7.38 13.04 27.94
CA PRO A 66 7.64 12.52 29.30
C PRO A 66 7.10 11.11 29.54
N GLN A 67 5.85 10.81 29.11
CA GLN A 67 5.24 9.48 29.30
C GLN A 67 5.95 8.40 28.49
N ALA A 68 6.34 8.71 27.25
CA ALA A 68 7.09 7.77 26.42
C ALA A 68 8.46 7.45 27.03
N ARG A 69 9.14 8.47 27.55
CA ARG A 69 10.40 8.28 28.30
C ARG A 69 10.19 7.43 29.54
N GLU A 70 9.15 7.70 30.32
CA GLU A 70 8.82 6.92 31.54
C GLU A 70 8.58 5.44 31.19
N VAL A 71 7.80 5.15 30.13
CA VAL A 71 7.54 3.79 29.67
C VAL A 71 8.85 3.08 29.28
N LEU A 72 9.70 3.73 28.48
CA LEU A 72 10.96 3.14 28.02
C LEU A 72 11.96 2.96 29.17
N VAL A 73 12.12 3.94 30.03
CA VAL A 73 13.03 3.89 31.20
C VAL A 73 12.55 2.85 32.21
N GLY A 74 11.24 2.77 32.44
CA GLY A 74 10.64 1.75 33.31
C GLY A 74 10.89 0.32 32.82
N ALA A 75 11.08 0.15 31.51
CA ALA A 75 11.45 -1.12 30.89
C ALA A 75 12.97 -1.36 30.83
N GLY A 76 13.82 -0.40 31.27
CA GLY A 76 15.26 -0.53 31.33
C GLY A 76 16.06 0.25 30.28
N ALA A 77 15.42 1.15 29.50
CA ALA A 77 16.13 2.05 28.60
C ALA A 77 16.98 3.08 29.39
N ARG A 78 18.07 3.52 28.80
CA ARG A 78 18.95 4.55 29.39
C ARG A 78 18.70 5.90 28.75
N VAL A 79 18.81 6.97 29.53
CA VAL A 79 18.67 8.36 29.04
C VAL A 79 20.03 9.02 28.98
N ARG A 80 20.31 9.75 27.92
CA ARG A 80 21.48 10.57 27.69
C ARG A 80 21.08 11.91 27.07
N GLY A 81 20.80 12.91 27.86
CA GLY A 81 20.27 14.20 27.39
C GLY A 81 18.86 14.06 26.85
N ASP A 82 18.67 14.46 25.61
CA ASP A 82 17.42 14.32 24.86
C ASP A 82 17.23 12.91 24.22
N ARG A 83 18.23 12.05 24.32
CA ARG A 83 18.22 10.72 23.70
C ARG A 83 17.84 9.63 24.68
N VAL A 84 17.11 8.66 24.17
CA VAL A 84 16.79 7.38 24.82
C VAL A 84 17.52 6.26 24.08
N LEU A 85 18.27 5.47 24.83
CA LEU A 85 19.06 4.34 24.31
C LEU A 85 18.35 3.04 24.65
N LEU A 86 18.15 2.21 23.64
CA LEU A 86 17.46 0.92 23.74
C LEU A 86 18.49 -0.21 23.67
N SER A 87 18.51 -1.09 24.66
CA SER A 87 19.42 -2.25 24.64
C SER A 87 19.01 -3.28 23.57
N PRO A 88 19.96 -4.04 23.01
CA PRO A 88 19.65 -5.14 22.09
C PRO A 88 18.60 -6.12 22.62
N ASP A 89 18.75 -6.56 23.89
CA ASP A 89 17.82 -7.50 24.52
C ASP A 89 16.39 -6.92 24.64
N MET A 90 16.25 -5.62 24.86
CA MET A 90 14.95 -4.94 24.88
C MET A 90 14.32 -4.97 23.48
N VAL A 91 15.07 -4.61 22.46
CA VAL A 91 14.59 -4.59 21.08
C VAL A 91 14.13 -5.98 20.66
N GLU A 92 14.97 -7.01 20.81
CA GLU A 92 14.64 -8.38 20.44
C GLU A 92 13.41 -8.91 21.19
N ARG A 93 13.34 -8.64 22.49
CA ARG A 93 12.22 -9.06 23.33
C ARG A 93 10.90 -8.44 22.87
N GLU A 94 10.88 -7.14 22.60
CA GLU A 94 9.65 -6.46 22.24
C GLU A 94 9.22 -6.81 20.80
N VAL A 95 10.16 -6.94 19.87
CA VAL A 95 9.88 -7.40 18.50
C VAL A 95 9.29 -8.81 18.50
N SER A 96 9.80 -9.72 19.35
CA SER A 96 9.30 -11.10 19.42
C SER A 96 7.84 -11.23 19.90
N ARG A 97 7.26 -10.18 20.50
CA ARG A 97 5.86 -10.13 20.93
C ARG A 97 4.88 -9.83 19.80
N CYS A 98 5.36 -9.31 18.68
CA CYS A 98 4.50 -8.92 17.57
C CYS A 98 3.86 -10.16 16.92
N PRO A 99 2.55 -10.14 16.64
CA PRO A 99 1.90 -11.13 15.80
C PRO A 99 2.52 -11.17 14.39
N ARG A 100 2.60 -12.37 13.81
CA ARG A 100 3.15 -12.57 12.46
C ARG A 100 2.19 -12.16 11.35
N GLN A 101 0.95 -11.91 11.68
CA GLN A 101 -0.10 -11.51 10.75
C GLN A 101 -0.90 -10.35 11.31
N VAL A 102 -1.37 -9.50 10.41
CA VAL A 102 -2.30 -8.41 10.72
C VAL A 102 -3.57 -8.65 9.92
N THR A 103 -4.69 -8.79 10.62
CA THR A 103 -6.00 -8.99 10.01
C THR A 103 -6.83 -7.73 10.13
N ILE A 104 -7.32 -7.24 9.01
CA ILE A 104 -8.20 -6.08 8.93
C ILE A 104 -9.44 -6.42 8.11
N ARG A 105 -10.55 -5.73 8.37
CA ARG A 105 -11.85 -5.99 7.74
C ARG A 105 -12.47 -4.72 7.19
N GLY A 106 -13.01 -4.81 6.00
CA GLY A 106 -13.89 -3.78 5.46
C GLY A 106 -15.30 -3.88 6.05
N ARG A 107 -16.05 -2.80 5.97
CA ARG A 107 -17.45 -2.77 6.48
C ARG A 107 -18.40 -3.71 5.73
N SER A 108 -18.03 -4.21 4.56
CA SER A 108 -18.74 -5.29 3.84
C SER A 108 -18.41 -6.69 4.35
N GLY A 109 -17.52 -6.83 5.36
CA GLY A 109 -17.05 -8.12 5.87
C GLY A 109 -15.86 -8.69 5.09
N GLN A 110 -15.36 -8.02 4.05
CA GLN A 110 -14.13 -8.43 3.36
C GLN A 110 -12.97 -8.43 4.34
N THR A 111 -12.24 -9.53 4.39
CA THR A 111 -11.06 -9.67 5.26
C THR A 111 -9.78 -9.63 4.43
N VAL A 112 -8.81 -8.86 4.90
CA VAL A 112 -7.43 -8.78 4.40
C VAL A 112 -6.50 -9.27 5.50
N VAL A 113 -5.60 -10.20 5.17
CA VAL A 113 -4.61 -10.74 6.09
C VAL A 113 -3.22 -10.46 5.55
N LEU A 114 -2.52 -9.51 6.14
CA LEU A 114 -1.12 -9.24 5.82
C LEU A 114 -0.24 -10.28 6.51
N GLY A 115 0.75 -10.81 5.79
CA GLY A 115 1.62 -11.89 6.27
C GLY A 115 1.12 -13.30 5.98
N ASP A 116 0.06 -13.48 5.17
CA ASP A 116 -0.42 -14.79 4.71
C ASP A 116 0.26 -15.28 3.41
N GLY A 117 1.14 -14.46 2.86
CA GLY A 117 1.83 -14.70 1.58
C GLY A 117 1.08 -14.15 0.36
N THR A 118 -0.08 -13.52 0.54
CA THR A 118 -0.80 -12.81 -0.53
C THR A 118 -0.23 -11.40 -0.70
N LEU A 119 -0.18 -10.90 -1.94
CA LEU A 119 0.21 -9.53 -2.22
C LEU A 119 -1.02 -8.63 -2.23
N HIS A 120 -1.04 -7.69 -1.31
CA HIS A 120 -2.06 -6.66 -1.17
C HIS A 120 -1.61 -5.32 -1.76
N TRP A 121 -2.58 -4.45 -2.05
CA TRP A 121 -2.33 -3.15 -2.66
C TRP A 121 -3.21 -2.08 -2.03
N HIS A 122 -2.60 -0.92 -1.78
CA HIS A 122 -3.33 0.30 -1.45
C HIS A 122 -2.80 1.52 -2.22
N ASN A 123 -3.57 2.58 -2.18
CA ASN A 123 -3.22 3.85 -2.78
C ASN A 123 -2.23 4.64 -1.90
N LEU A 124 -1.66 5.70 -2.46
CA LEU A 124 -1.00 6.73 -1.68
C LEU A 124 -2.02 7.46 -0.79
N GLY A 125 -1.55 8.08 0.29
CA GLY A 125 -2.32 9.02 1.11
C GLY A 125 -1.65 10.39 1.18
N GLY A 126 -2.46 11.45 1.28
CA GLY A 126 -1.99 12.81 1.56
C GLY A 126 -1.65 13.68 0.36
N ALA A 127 -2.02 13.31 -0.88
CA ALA A 127 -1.85 14.18 -2.04
C ALA A 127 -2.66 15.48 -1.88
N ARG A 128 -2.06 16.62 -2.26
CA ARG A 128 -2.67 17.95 -2.11
C ARG A 128 -3.28 18.49 -3.39
N GLU A 129 -2.93 17.90 -4.53
CA GLU A 129 -3.33 18.36 -5.85
C GLU A 129 -3.91 17.22 -6.68
N VAL A 130 -4.89 17.57 -7.50
CA VAL A 130 -5.46 16.70 -8.54
C VAL A 130 -4.92 17.14 -9.89
N TYR A 131 -4.41 16.20 -10.66
CA TYR A 131 -3.99 16.41 -12.04
C TYR A 131 -5.06 15.92 -13.01
N GLU A 132 -5.48 16.80 -13.93
CA GLU A 132 -6.47 16.55 -14.97
C GLU A 132 -5.78 16.26 -16.32
N PRO A 133 -5.70 15.00 -16.78
CA PRO A 133 -4.97 14.65 -18.01
C PRO A 133 -5.51 15.32 -19.27
N ARG A 134 -6.83 15.59 -19.36
CA ARG A 134 -7.46 16.22 -20.53
C ARG A 134 -7.05 17.67 -20.72
N THR A 135 -6.85 18.40 -19.63
CA THR A 135 -6.51 19.83 -19.64
C THR A 135 -5.02 20.09 -19.39
N GLY A 136 -4.31 19.11 -18.82
CA GLY A 136 -2.95 19.27 -18.32
C GLY A 136 -2.85 20.22 -17.11
N GLN A 137 -3.97 20.52 -16.45
CA GLN A 137 -4.02 21.43 -15.31
C GLN A 137 -3.97 20.67 -13.98
N ARG A 138 -3.59 21.39 -12.92
CA ARG A 138 -3.70 20.94 -11.54
C ARG A 138 -4.58 21.90 -10.76
N HIS A 139 -5.33 21.36 -9.82
CA HIS A 139 -6.07 22.14 -8.85
C HIS A 139 -5.86 21.60 -7.44
N PRO A 140 -6.00 22.42 -6.39
CA PRO A 140 -6.00 21.96 -5.01
C PRO A 140 -7.10 20.92 -4.78
N ALA A 141 -6.75 19.85 -4.07
CA ALA A 141 -7.72 18.81 -3.74
C ALA A 141 -8.80 19.32 -2.77
N THR A 142 -10.02 18.85 -2.93
CA THR A 142 -11.19 19.22 -2.15
C THR A 142 -11.76 18.02 -1.39
N VAL A 143 -12.72 18.26 -0.50
CA VAL A 143 -13.51 17.20 0.14
C VAL A 143 -14.19 16.30 -0.91
N GLN A 144 -14.66 16.87 -2.03
CA GLN A 144 -15.27 16.07 -3.10
C GLN A 144 -14.25 15.09 -3.70
N ASP A 145 -12.98 15.50 -3.88
CA ASP A 145 -11.93 14.62 -4.37
C ASP A 145 -11.63 13.48 -3.39
N VAL A 146 -11.73 13.71 -2.08
CA VAL A 146 -11.65 12.63 -1.09
C VAL A 146 -12.75 11.59 -1.29
N CYS A 147 -14.00 12.04 -1.47
CA CYS A 147 -15.15 11.17 -1.72
C CYS A 147 -15.00 10.38 -3.03
N ASP A 148 -14.67 11.06 -4.12
CA ASP A 148 -14.60 10.46 -5.44
C ASP A 148 -13.41 9.50 -5.56
N SER A 149 -12.26 9.84 -4.99
CA SER A 149 -11.11 8.92 -4.96
C SER A 149 -11.42 7.64 -4.17
N ALA A 150 -12.10 7.75 -3.03
CA ALA A 150 -12.49 6.58 -2.24
C ALA A 150 -13.47 5.67 -3.01
N ARG A 151 -14.45 6.25 -3.71
CA ARG A 151 -15.41 5.51 -4.57
C ARG A 151 -14.71 4.85 -5.75
N LEU A 152 -13.82 5.56 -6.43
CA LEU A 152 -13.07 5.00 -7.56
C LEU A 152 -12.19 3.83 -7.10
N LEU A 153 -11.44 4.01 -6.02
CA LEU A 153 -10.60 2.95 -5.46
C LEU A 153 -11.41 1.75 -4.98
N ASP A 154 -12.62 1.96 -4.44
CA ASP A 154 -13.54 0.87 -4.07
C ASP A 154 -13.98 0.07 -5.31
N ALA A 155 -14.18 0.72 -6.46
CA ALA A 155 -14.52 0.08 -7.73
C ALA A 155 -13.37 -0.75 -8.31
N LEU A 156 -12.11 -0.36 -8.06
CA LEU A 156 -10.93 -0.98 -8.68
C LEU A 156 -10.61 -2.34 -8.03
N GLY A 157 -10.74 -3.43 -8.77
CA GLY A 157 -10.54 -4.80 -8.27
C GLY A 157 -9.11 -5.12 -7.82
N GLY A 158 -8.14 -4.30 -8.17
CA GLY A 158 -6.74 -4.41 -7.77
C GLY A 158 -6.45 -3.90 -6.36
N VAL A 159 -7.23 -2.96 -5.86
CA VAL A 159 -7.10 -2.36 -4.53
C VAL A 159 -7.67 -3.31 -3.48
N THR A 160 -6.96 -3.54 -2.39
CA THR A 160 -7.43 -4.40 -1.29
C THR A 160 -7.75 -3.62 -0.03
N THR A 161 -7.02 -2.54 0.20
CA THR A 161 -7.18 -1.61 1.32
C THR A 161 -7.15 -0.18 0.78
N ILE A 162 -7.76 0.76 1.47
CA ILE A 162 -7.80 2.17 1.05
C ILE A 162 -7.16 3.05 2.11
N THR A 163 -6.25 3.90 1.67
CA THR A 163 -5.76 5.05 2.44
C THR A 163 -6.56 6.28 2.03
N PRO A 164 -7.01 7.15 2.94
CA PRO A 164 -7.59 8.43 2.57
C PRO A 164 -6.65 9.17 1.61
N PHE A 165 -7.10 9.39 0.36
CA PHE A 165 -6.15 9.72 -0.71
C PHE A 165 -5.71 11.18 -0.67
N PHE A 166 -6.66 12.10 -0.70
CA PHE A 166 -6.38 13.52 -0.79
C PHE A 166 -6.43 14.20 0.56
N THR A 167 -5.52 15.16 0.78
CA THR A 167 -5.62 16.15 1.86
C THR A 167 -6.44 17.33 1.36
N PRO A 168 -7.70 17.50 1.78
CA PRO A 168 -8.58 18.54 1.25
C PRO A 168 -8.08 19.92 1.66
N GLN A 169 -8.04 20.86 0.71
CA GLN A 169 -7.54 22.22 0.91
C GLN A 169 -8.66 23.23 1.18
N ASP A 170 -9.91 22.77 1.14
CA ASP A 170 -11.14 23.56 1.38
C ASP A 170 -11.70 23.42 2.81
N VAL A 171 -10.90 22.84 3.73
CA VAL A 171 -11.23 22.72 5.16
C VAL A 171 -10.17 23.38 6.04
N PRO A 172 -10.50 23.80 7.29
CA PRO A 172 -9.51 24.34 8.22
C PRO A 172 -8.35 23.37 8.47
N GLY A 173 -7.11 23.88 8.55
CA GLY A 173 -5.90 23.08 8.71
C GLY A 173 -5.98 22.02 9.81
N PRO A 174 -6.40 22.36 11.05
CA PRO A 174 -6.53 21.38 12.13
C PRO A 174 -7.54 20.25 11.90
N LEU A 175 -8.41 20.37 10.92
CA LEU A 175 -9.43 19.37 10.60
C LEU A 175 -9.11 18.56 9.33
N MET A 176 -8.03 18.88 8.60
CA MET A 176 -7.72 18.23 7.32
C MET A 176 -7.60 16.71 7.47
N SER A 177 -6.83 16.24 8.45
CA SER A 177 -6.64 14.81 8.70
C SER A 177 -7.95 14.12 9.07
N LEU A 178 -8.80 14.75 9.88
CA LEU A 178 -10.11 14.20 10.26
C LEU A 178 -11.07 14.17 9.08
N ALA A 179 -11.09 15.24 8.25
CA ALA A 179 -11.90 15.30 7.05
C ALA A 179 -11.55 14.18 6.05
N MET A 180 -10.27 13.83 5.92
CA MET A 180 -9.84 12.69 5.09
C MET A 180 -10.58 11.40 5.50
N TYR A 181 -10.62 11.07 6.79
CA TYR A 181 -11.31 9.86 7.28
C TYR A 181 -12.82 9.99 7.24
N ARG A 182 -13.36 11.15 7.69
CA ARG A 182 -14.82 11.42 7.67
C ARG A 182 -15.43 11.16 6.29
N HIS A 183 -14.70 11.56 5.25
CA HIS A 183 -15.19 11.47 3.87
C HIS A 183 -14.73 10.21 3.13
N THR A 184 -13.75 9.46 3.62
CA THR A 184 -13.38 8.15 3.07
C THR A 184 -14.30 7.04 3.56
N LEU A 185 -14.58 6.96 4.88
CA LEU A 185 -15.32 5.85 5.49
C LEU A 185 -16.71 5.58 4.87
N PRO A 186 -17.54 6.59 4.52
CA PRO A 186 -18.81 6.35 3.85
C PRO A 186 -18.67 5.88 2.40
N HIS A 187 -17.55 6.23 1.74
CA HIS A 187 -17.35 6.05 0.31
C HIS A 187 -16.52 4.82 -0.06
N THR A 188 -16.29 3.91 0.89
CA THR A 188 -15.67 2.60 0.63
C THR A 188 -16.25 1.50 1.49
N THR A 189 -16.23 0.27 0.98
CA THR A 189 -16.54 -0.94 1.74
C THR A 189 -15.28 -1.66 2.24
N ARG A 190 -14.10 -1.21 1.81
CA ARG A 190 -12.80 -1.84 2.09
C ARG A 190 -12.26 -1.42 3.46
N PRO A 191 -11.28 -2.19 4.01
CA PRO A 191 -10.53 -1.76 5.20
C PRO A 191 -9.77 -0.45 4.91
N VAL A 192 -9.60 0.40 5.93
CA VAL A 192 -8.95 1.70 5.80
C VAL A 192 -7.59 1.69 6.48
N HIS A 193 -6.55 2.05 5.73
CA HIS A 193 -5.24 2.39 6.27
C HIS A 193 -5.17 3.86 6.64
N GLY A 194 -4.32 4.18 7.62
CA GLY A 194 -4.31 5.50 8.17
C GLY A 194 -2.98 6.23 8.29
N PRO A 195 -2.35 6.77 7.22
CA PRO A 195 -1.42 7.88 7.39
C PRO A 195 -2.19 9.21 7.51
N GLY A 196 -1.44 10.28 7.90
CA GLY A 196 -1.99 11.64 7.99
C GLY A 196 -2.45 12.06 9.38
N VAL A 197 -2.40 11.17 10.34
CA VAL A 197 -2.69 11.43 11.77
C VAL A 197 -1.38 11.65 12.50
N GLN A 198 -1.25 12.75 13.24
CA GLN A 198 0.00 13.16 13.90
C GLN A 198 -0.13 13.39 15.41
N THR A 199 -1.34 13.55 15.92
CA THR A 199 -1.58 13.84 17.34
C THR A 199 -2.45 12.77 17.98
N ALA A 200 -2.34 12.62 19.30
CA ALA A 200 -3.20 11.70 20.05
C ALA A 200 -4.70 12.08 19.98
N ALA A 201 -5.01 13.37 19.84
CA ALA A 201 -6.39 13.83 19.66
C ALA A 201 -6.95 13.34 18.33
N GLU A 202 -6.21 13.53 17.22
CA GLU A 202 -6.60 13.02 15.91
C GLU A 202 -6.78 11.50 15.92
N VAL A 203 -5.86 10.74 16.54
CA VAL A 203 -5.98 9.29 16.72
C VAL A 203 -7.32 8.91 17.37
N ARG A 204 -7.69 9.59 18.48
CA ARG A 204 -8.97 9.34 19.17
C ARG A 204 -10.18 9.63 18.28
N TYR A 205 -10.18 10.76 17.59
CA TYR A 205 -11.29 11.11 16.69
C TYR A 205 -11.42 10.14 15.53
N VAL A 206 -10.33 9.79 14.86
CA VAL A 206 -10.34 8.80 13.77
C VAL A 206 -10.79 7.43 14.25
N ALA A 207 -10.34 6.98 15.42
CA ALA A 207 -10.80 5.72 16.02
C ALA A 207 -12.31 5.76 16.34
N ARG A 208 -12.84 6.88 16.83
CA ARG A 208 -14.29 7.08 17.04
C ARG A 208 -15.07 7.02 15.72
N MET A 209 -14.57 7.66 14.66
CA MET A 209 -15.17 7.58 13.34
C MET A 209 -15.16 6.15 12.79
N ALA A 210 -14.06 5.42 12.97
CA ALA A 210 -13.97 4.02 12.59
C ALA A 210 -14.95 3.14 13.37
N ALA A 211 -15.18 3.44 14.66
CA ALA A 211 -16.13 2.72 15.51
C ALA A 211 -17.58 2.76 14.97
N VAL A 212 -17.94 3.77 14.20
CA VAL A 212 -19.26 3.89 13.55
C VAL A 212 -19.49 2.78 12.51
N VAL A 213 -18.41 2.30 11.87
CA VAL A 213 -18.50 1.27 10.81
C VAL A 213 -18.03 -0.11 11.26
N GLY A 214 -17.37 -0.22 12.42
CA GLY A 214 -16.93 -1.50 13.00
C GLY A 214 -15.91 -1.30 14.12
N PRO A 215 -15.41 -2.38 14.76
CA PRO A 215 -14.39 -2.25 15.78
C PRO A 215 -13.13 -1.58 15.21
N PRO A 216 -12.60 -0.48 15.78
CA PRO A 216 -11.45 0.26 15.23
C PRO A 216 -10.22 -0.62 15.00
N ALA A 217 -9.94 -1.56 15.91
CA ALA A 217 -8.83 -2.51 15.78
C ALA A 217 -8.97 -3.50 14.60
N GLU A 218 -10.15 -3.61 14.00
CA GLU A 218 -10.43 -4.50 12.87
C GLU A 218 -10.59 -3.75 11.55
N VAL A 219 -11.16 -2.54 11.56
CA VAL A 219 -11.48 -1.79 10.33
C VAL A 219 -10.42 -0.77 9.94
N LEU A 220 -9.50 -0.46 10.84
CA LEU A 220 -8.50 0.58 10.71
C LEU A 220 -7.08 0.06 11.01
N THR A 221 -6.09 0.61 10.32
CA THR A 221 -4.69 0.59 10.77
C THR A 221 -4.19 2.02 10.84
N MET A 222 -3.17 2.28 11.66
CA MET A 222 -2.63 3.62 11.82
C MET A 222 -1.18 3.68 11.37
N GLY A 223 -0.89 4.50 10.36
CA GLY A 223 0.47 4.78 9.89
C GLY A 223 1.01 6.04 10.57
N ILE A 224 2.01 5.93 11.42
CA ILE A 224 2.59 7.07 12.13
C ILE A 224 4.09 7.16 11.84
N SER A 225 4.53 8.36 11.43
CA SER A 225 5.90 8.59 10.97
C SER A 225 6.74 9.30 12.04
N PRO A 226 7.79 8.66 12.57
CA PRO A 226 8.84 9.41 13.24
C PRO A 226 9.53 10.31 12.21
N VAL A 227 10.18 11.36 12.67
CA VAL A 227 10.96 12.26 11.82
C VAL A 227 12.36 11.67 11.67
N SER A 228 12.75 11.33 10.44
CA SER A 228 14.15 11.03 10.18
C SER A 228 14.95 12.35 10.33
N GLN A 229 15.93 12.35 11.19
CA GLN A 229 16.88 11.35 11.67
C GLN A 229 16.58 10.90 13.13
N LEU A 230 16.09 9.69 13.32
CA LEU A 230 15.93 9.07 14.66
C LEU A 230 15.19 9.95 15.68
N THR A 231 14.26 10.81 15.23
CA THR A 231 13.59 11.80 16.07
C THR A 231 12.10 11.46 16.21
N PHE A 232 11.65 11.46 17.46
CA PHE A 232 10.27 11.20 17.85
C PHE A 232 9.71 12.47 18.51
N PRO A 233 9.08 13.38 17.73
CA PRO A 233 8.38 14.52 18.30
C PRO A 233 7.36 14.12 19.35
N ASP A 234 7.06 15.00 20.28
CA ASP A 234 6.21 14.68 21.43
C ASP A 234 4.80 14.24 20.99
N ASP A 235 4.21 14.95 20.04
CA ASP A 235 2.90 14.64 19.43
C ASP A 235 2.89 13.28 18.72
N VAL A 236 3.95 12.98 17.95
CA VAL A 236 4.11 11.69 17.25
C VAL A 236 4.25 10.54 18.26
N ALA A 237 5.04 10.69 19.30
CA ALA A 237 5.18 9.69 20.35
C ALA A 237 3.85 9.45 21.10
N GLU A 238 3.11 10.52 21.38
CA GLU A 238 1.77 10.43 21.98
C GLU A 238 0.77 9.73 21.07
N ALA A 239 0.78 10.06 19.78
CA ALA A 239 -0.08 9.40 18.78
C ALA A 239 0.22 7.90 18.68
N MET A 240 1.51 7.49 18.69
CA MET A 240 1.89 6.06 18.71
C MET A 240 1.38 5.35 19.96
N MET A 241 1.55 5.97 21.15
CA MET A 241 1.06 5.39 22.40
C MET A 241 -0.47 5.29 22.44
N GLU A 242 -1.17 6.31 21.94
CA GLU A 242 -2.64 6.30 21.89
C GLU A 242 -3.17 5.24 20.92
N THR A 243 -2.56 5.10 19.75
CA THR A 243 -2.85 4.02 18.80
C THR A 243 -2.70 2.64 19.45
N ALA A 244 -1.61 2.46 20.22
CA ALA A 244 -1.37 1.22 20.96
C ALA A 244 -2.44 0.97 22.04
N ARG A 245 -2.81 1.99 22.84
CA ARG A 245 -3.87 1.88 23.87
C ARG A 245 -5.22 1.49 23.28
N LEU A 246 -5.53 2.02 22.10
CA LEU A 246 -6.76 1.69 21.36
C LEU A 246 -6.68 0.34 20.63
N ARG A 247 -5.54 -0.35 20.72
CA ARG A 247 -5.27 -1.64 20.06
C ARG A 247 -5.44 -1.62 18.54
N VAL A 248 -5.32 -0.44 17.92
CA VAL A 248 -5.33 -0.31 16.46
C VAL A 248 -3.97 -0.77 15.94
N PRO A 249 -3.91 -1.65 14.91
CA PRO A 249 -2.65 -2.07 14.32
C PRO A 249 -1.82 -0.88 13.87
N LEU A 250 -0.52 -0.86 14.24
CA LEU A 250 0.39 0.26 13.96
C LEU A 250 1.34 -0.10 12.81
N GLY A 251 1.45 0.82 11.85
CA GLY A 251 2.50 0.84 10.83
C GLY A 251 3.48 1.98 11.09
N PRO A 252 4.60 1.76 11.80
CA PRO A 252 5.65 2.76 11.87
C PRO A 252 6.16 3.07 10.47
N LEU A 253 6.07 4.34 10.06
CA LEU A 253 6.24 4.76 8.67
C LEU A 253 7.37 5.82 8.50
N PRO A 254 8.64 5.51 8.83
CA PRO A 254 9.73 6.45 8.59
C PRO A 254 9.93 6.68 7.09
N CYS A 255 10.27 7.93 6.74
CA CYS A 255 10.51 8.34 5.35
C CYS A 255 11.90 9.00 5.20
N PRO A 256 13.00 8.29 5.47
CA PRO A 256 14.33 8.87 5.31
C PRO A 256 14.64 9.13 3.83
N THR A 257 15.35 10.23 3.57
CA THR A 257 15.90 10.55 2.26
C THR A 257 17.41 10.40 2.32
N ALA A 258 17.95 9.39 1.62
CA ALA A 258 19.38 9.13 1.56
C ALA A 258 20.13 10.35 0.99
N GLY A 259 21.16 10.79 1.69
CA GLY A 259 21.93 12.00 1.37
C GLY A 259 21.37 13.30 1.97
N ALA A 260 20.16 13.28 2.56
CA ALA A 260 19.58 14.44 3.22
C ALA A 260 19.25 14.16 4.69
N THR A 261 18.31 13.26 4.96
CA THR A 261 17.88 12.89 6.33
C THR A 261 18.35 11.49 6.75
N ALA A 262 19.15 10.84 5.92
CA ALA A 262 19.82 9.58 6.19
C ALA A 262 21.17 9.53 5.47
N PRO A 263 22.09 8.59 5.80
CA PRO A 263 23.34 8.40 5.07
C PRO A 263 23.08 8.19 3.56
N MET A 264 24.01 8.64 2.71
CA MET A 264 23.86 8.49 1.24
C MET A 264 23.91 7.02 0.78
N SER A 265 24.60 6.15 1.52
CA SER A 265 24.63 4.73 1.20
C SER A 265 23.30 4.04 1.53
N LEU A 266 22.79 3.19 0.63
CA LEU A 266 21.53 2.46 0.85
C LEU A 266 21.58 1.61 2.13
N ALA A 267 22.68 0.90 2.38
CA ALA A 267 22.84 0.10 3.60
C ALA A 267 22.77 0.97 4.88
N GLY A 268 23.40 2.13 4.89
CA GLY A 268 23.34 3.07 6.01
C GLY A 268 21.93 3.65 6.21
N SER A 269 21.25 4.00 5.12
CA SER A 269 19.87 4.49 5.17
C SER A 269 18.89 3.40 5.63
N LEU A 270 19.06 2.15 5.18
CA LEU A 270 18.27 1.01 5.65
C LEU A 270 18.52 0.71 7.13
N THR A 271 19.77 0.86 7.61
CA THR A 271 20.09 0.73 9.05
C THR A 271 19.35 1.78 9.89
N GLN A 272 19.34 3.05 9.44
CA GLN A 272 18.61 4.11 10.14
C GLN A 272 17.09 3.90 10.08
N GLN A 273 16.53 3.60 8.90
CA GLN A 273 15.11 3.28 8.73
C GLN A 273 14.69 2.14 9.68
N ASN A 274 15.49 1.08 9.73
CA ASN A 274 15.23 -0.06 10.60
C ASN A 274 15.26 0.35 12.09
N ALA A 275 16.20 1.23 12.49
CA ALA A 275 16.27 1.74 13.86
C ALA A 275 15.01 2.56 14.22
N GLU A 276 14.52 3.41 13.32
CA GLU A 276 13.29 4.18 13.51
C GLU A 276 12.05 3.27 13.63
N VAL A 277 11.95 2.23 12.79
CA VAL A 277 10.87 1.23 12.89
C VAL A 277 10.95 0.47 14.22
N LEU A 278 12.12 -0.09 14.54
CA LEU A 278 12.26 -0.93 15.76
C LEU A 278 12.05 -0.13 17.04
N ALA A 279 12.50 1.13 17.09
CA ALA A 279 12.21 2.00 18.23
C ALA A 279 10.71 2.25 18.42
N SER A 280 9.98 2.45 17.32
CA SER A 280 8.52 2.58 17.34
C SER A 280 7.84 1.30 17.81
N VAL A 281 8.32 0.13 17.33
CA VAL A 281 7.84 -1.20 17.78
C VAL A 281 8.04 -1.36 19.29
N VAL A 282 9.24 -1.04 19.80
CA VAL A 282 9.53 -1.13 21.25
C VAL A 282 8.56 -0.28 22.06
N LEU A 283 8.36 0.99 21.67
CA LEU A 283 7.43 1.88 22.38
C LEU A 283 6.00 1.30 22.36
N ALA A 284 5.52 0.88 21.18
CA ALA A 284 4.16 0.35 21.01
C ALA A 284 3.93 -0.94 21.81
N GLN A 285 4.89 -1.89 21.78
CA GLN A 285 4.80 -3.16 22.50
C GLN A 285 4.89 -3.00 24.03
N LEU A 286 5.63 -2.01 24.52
CA LEU A 286 5.67 -1.69 25.94
C LEU A 286 4.35 -1.07 26.43
N VAL A 287 3.65 -0.30 25.59
CA VAL A 287 2.31 0.23 25.90
C VAL A 287 1.25 -0.86 25.78
N GLN A 288 1.27 -1.65 24.72
CA GLN A 288 0.31 -2.73 24.45
C GLN A 288 1.03 -3.96 23.95
N PRO A 289 1.39 -4.91 24.83
CA PRO A 289 2.02 -6.16 24.43
C PRO A 289 1.13 -6.98 23.46
N GLY A 290 1.73 -7.47 22.38
CA GLY A 290 1.01 -8.22 21.34
C GLY A 290 0.26 -7.34 20.34
N LEU A 291 0.48 -6.02 20.32
CA LEU A 291 -0.10 -5.16 19.29
C LEU A 291 0.36 -5.61 17.90
N PRO A 292 -0.57 -5.79 16.93
CA PRO A 292 -0.19 -6.07 15.55
C PRO A 292 0.61 -4.91 14.94
N ILE A 293 1.74 -5.24 14.30
CA ILE A 293 2.64 -4.27 13.66
C ILE A 293 2.77 -4.61 12.18
N ILE A 294 2.71 -3.58 11.32
CA ILE A 294 3.08 -3.65 9.91
C ILE A 294 4.44 -2.97 9.79
N TYR A 295 5.46 -3.71 9.35
CA TYR A 295 6.78 -3.14 9.12
C TYR A 295 6.73 -2.26 7.86
N CYS A 296 6.72 -0.94 8.03
CA CYS A 296 6.68 0.00 6.92
C CYS A 296 8.05 0.65 6.70
N GLY A 297 8.43 0.81 5.43
CA GLY A 297 9.65 1.53 5.06
C GLY A 297 9.45 2.34 3.78
N ARG A 298 9.92 3.58 3.77
CA ARG A 298 9.77 4.55 2.68
C ARG A 298 11.07 5.29 2.46
N LEU A 299 12.08 4.58 1.91
CA LEU A 299 13.41 5.16 1.67
C LEU A 299 13.47 5.83 0.30
N ALA A 300 13.61 7.16 0.26
CA ALA A 300 13.89 7.93 -0.94
C ALA A 300 15.40 8.19 -1.11
N MET A 301 15.80 8.57 -2.33
CA MET A 301 17.12 9.12 -2.61
C MET A 301 17.02 10.63 -2.82
N MET A 302 18.07 11.38 -2.47
CA MET A 302 18.16 12.79 -2.84
C MET A 302 18.72 12.90 -4.26
N GLU A 303 18.06 13.63 -5.15
CA GLU A 303 18.64 14.05 -6.44
C GLU A 303 19.74 15.09 -6.17
N PRO A 304 21.01 14.78 -6.43
CA PRO A 304 22.12 15.67 -6.01
C PRO A 304 22.16 17.03 -6.73
N ARG A 305 21.53 17.15 -7.90
CA ARG A 305 21.48 18.39 -8.67
C ARG A 305 20.41 19.38 -8.19
N THR A 306 19.34 18.88 -7.60
CA THR A 306 18.16 19.69 -7.25
C THR A 306 17.81 19.65 -5.77
N GLY A 307 18.30 18.66 -5.02
CA GLY A 307 17.93 18.41 -3.62
C GLY A 307 16.54 17.77 -3.44
N VAL A 308 15.84 17.46 -4.53
CA VAL A 308 14.49 16.86 -4.47
C VAL A 308 14.57 15.39 -4.10
N SER A 309 13.62 14.89 -3.33
CA SER A 309 13.49 13.47 -3.04
C SER A 309 13.02 12.70 -4.28
N VAL A 310 13.76 11.65 -4.64
CA VAL A 310 13.47 10.77 -5.77
C VAL A 310 12.70 9.56 -5.28
N TRP A 311 11.43 9.49 -5.65
CA TRP A 311 10.52 8.39 -5.35
C TRP A 311 10.28 7.47 -6.56
N GLY A 312 10.69 7.89 -7.77
CA GLY A 312 10.59 7.10 -9.00
C GLY A 312 11.88 6.35 -9.35
N GLY A 313 12.99 6.61 -8.66
CA GLY A 313 14.30 6.01 -8.97
C GLY A 313 14.31 4.49 -8.77
N VAL A 314 15.20 3.81 -9.52
CA VAL A 314 15.39 2.34 -9.40
C VAL A 314 15.90 1.94 -8.01
N GLU A 315 16.56 2.83 -7.31
CA GLU A 315 17.03 2.64 -5.94
C GLU A 315 15.86 2.45 -4.96
N LEU A 316 14.70 3.05 -5.20
CA LEU A 316 13.50 2.80 -4.41
C LEU A 316 13.07 1.33 -4.49
N GLY A 317 13.05 0.75 -5.69
CA GLY A 317 12.73 -0.66 -5.88
C GLY A 317 13.70 -1.59 -5.13
N LEU A 318 15.01 -1.31 -5.19
CA LEU A 318 16.05 -2.04 -4.45
C LEU A 318 15.88 -1.89 -2.95
N ALA A 319 15.70 -0.66 -2.45
CA ALA A 319 15.50 -0.38 -1.03
C ALA A 319 14.20 -1.02 -0.50
N SER A 320 13.14 -1.00 -1.28
CA SER A 320 11.87 -1.67 -0.94
C SER A 320 12.03 -3.18 -0.84
N ALA A 321 12.75 -3.83 -1.77
CA ALA A 321 13.05 -5.27 -1.69
C ALA A 321 13.93 -5.62 -0.49
N ALA A 322 14.96 -4.81 -0.20
CA ALA A 322 15.78 -4.96 0.99
C ALA A 322 14.96 -4.80 2.28
N THR A 323 14.06 -3.82 2.31
CA THR A 323 13.13 -3.59 3.43
C THR A 323 12.21 -4.79 3.67
N VAL A 324 11.74 -5.45 2.59
CA VAL A 324 10.97 -6.70 2.68
C VAL A 324 11.80 -7.78 3.37
N GLN A 325 13.04 -8.00 2.95
CA GLN A 325 13.91 -9.01 3.57
C GLN A 325 14.21 -8.69 5.05
N ILE A 326 14.44 -7.42 5.38
CA ILE A 326 14.68 -6.99 6.77
C ILE A 326 13.44 -7.18 7.64
N GLY A 327 12.25 -6.78 7.18
CA GLY A 327 11.01 -6.95 7.95
C GLY A 327 10.63 -8.42 8.14
N HIS A 328 10.84 -9.25 7.13
CA HIS A 328 10.62 -10.70 7.23
C HIS A 328 11.61 -11.42 8.17
N ARG A 329 12.83 -10.88 8.38
CA ARG A 329 13.73 -11.37 9.44
C ARG A 329 13.06 -11.31 10.82
N TYR A 330 12.23 -10.30 11.06
CA TYR A 330 11.47 -10.16 12.30
C TYR A 330 10.17 -10.96 12.32
N GLY A 331 9.80 -11.58 11.19
CA GLY A 331 8.52 -12.26 11.02
C GLY A 331 7.32 -11.32 10.96
N LEU A 332 7.53 -10.06 10.59
CA LEU A 332 6.50 -9.04 10.47
C LEU A 332 5.98 -8.95 9.03
N PRO A 333 4.67 -8.69 8.82
CA PRO A 333 4.19 -8.32 7.49
C PRO A 333 4.77 -6.96 7.07
N VAL A 334 5.13 -6.85 5.79
CA VAL A 334 5.88 -5.71 5.27
C VAL A 334 5.07 -4.93 4.24
N ASN A 335 4.99 -3.61 4.47
CA ASN A 335 4.40 -2.64 3.55
C ASN A 335 5.49 -1.69 3.03
N VAL A 336 5.64 -1.60 1.71
CA VAL A 336 6.61 -0.71 1.05
C VAL A 336 5.99 -0.01 -0.15
N TYR A 337 6.68 1.00 -0.69
CA TYR A 337 6.28 1.60 -1.95
C TYR A 337 6.44 0.63 -3.12
N GLY A 338 5.48 0.70 -4.05
CA GLY A 338 5.48 -0.07 -5.27
C GLY A 338 5.17 0.76 -6.51
N LEU A 339 4.20 1.65 -6.47
CA LEU A 339 3.73 2.40 -7.64
C LEU A 339 4.08 3.90 -7.53
N SER A 340 5.34 4.20 -7.21
CA SER A 340 5.84 5.57 -7.06
C SER A 340 6.52 6.11 -8.30
N THR A 341 6.42 7.42 -8.50
CA THR A 341 7.04 8.14 -9.62
C THR A 341 7.33 9.60 -9.29
N ASN A 342 8.36 10.16 -9.92
CA ASN A 342 8.56 11.61 -9.98
C ASN A 342 7.89 12.25 -11.21
N ALA A 343 7.31 11.46 -12.11
CA ALA A 343 6.66 11.99 -13.31
C ALA A 343 5.46 12.89 -12.96
N HIS A 344 5.32 13.98 -13.72
CA HIS A 344 4.26 14.96 -13.57
C HIS A 344 3.05 14.67 -14.45
N VAL A 345 3.18 13.75 -15.40
CA VAL A 345 2.17 13.37 -16.38
C VAL A 345 2.16 11.85 -16.58
N LEU A 346 1.08 11.33 -17.18
CA LEU A 346 0.96 9.91 -17.51
C LEU A 346 1.72 9.60 -18.82
N ASP A 347 3.05 9.44 -18.72
CA ASP A 347 3.93 9.22 -19.85
C ASP A 347 4.82 7.98 -19.68
N LEU A 348 5.83 7.86 -20.53
CA LEU A 348 6.78 6.75 -20.49
C LEU A 348 7.57 6.72 -19.17
N GLN A 349 7.93 7.89 -18.60
CA GLN A 349 8.61 7.96 -17.31
C GLN A 349 7.75 7.36 -16.21
N SER A 350 6.49 7.80 -16.11
CA SER A 350 5.53 7.24 -15.16
C SER A 350 5.41 5.72 -15.29
N GLY A 351 5.35 5.21 -16.51
CA GLY A 351 5.20 3.79 -16.78
C GLY A 351 6.39 2.93 -16.33
N TYR A 352 7.63 3.29 -16.70
CA TYR A 352 8.78 2.47 -16.35
C TYR A 352 9.17 2.55 -14.87
N GLU A 353 9.08 3.75 -14.25
CA GLU A 353 9.35 3.93 -12.83
C GLU A 353 8.43 3.05 -11.98
N ARG A 354 7.13 3.08 -12.25
CA ARG A 354 6.12 2.27 -11.56
C ARG A 354 6.31 0.78 -11.75
N ALA A 355 6.56 0.35 -12.99
CA ALA A 355 6.72 -1.07 -13.31
C ALA A 355 7.90 -1.68 -12.55
N LEU A 356 9.05 -1.00 -12.50
CA LEU A 356 10.24 -1.45 -11.77
C LEU A 356 10.01 -1.42 -10.26
N ASN A 357 9.50 -0.30 -9.74
CA ASN A 357 9.30 -0.12 -8.31
C ASN A 357 8.22 -1.06 -7.73
N ALA A 358 7.26 -1.51 -8.55
CA ALA A 358 6.26 -2.50 -8.14
C ALA A 358 6.77 -3.94 -8.27
N ALA A 359 7.42 -4.30 -9.39
CA ALA A 359 7.82 -5.67 -9.66
C ALA A 359 8.91 -6.16 -8.71
N ILE A 360 9.92 -5.34 -8.42
CA ILE A 360 11.07 -5.71 -7.60
C ILE A 360 10.65 -6.13 -6.17
N PRO A 361 9.97 -5.30 -5.36
CA PRO A 361 9.54 -5.71 -4.04
C PRO A 361 8.46 -6.79 -4.03
N ALA A 362 7.59 -6.83 -5.05
CA ALA A 362 6.61 -7.91 -5.19
C ALA A 362 7.28 -9.27 -5.34
N LEU A 363 8.34 -9.36 -6.16
CA LEU A 363 9.12 -10.58 -6.35
C LEU A 363 10.02 -10.89 -5.14
N ALA A 364 10.38 -9.90 -4.33
CA ALA A 364 11.06 -10.11 -3.04
C ALA A 364 10.11 -10.61 -1.94
N GLY A 365 8.81 -10.65 -2.19
CA GLY A 365 7.81 -11.21 -1.28
C GLY A 365 7.04 -10.20 -0.44
N ALA A 366 7.01 -8.92 -0.82
CA ALA A 366 6.20 -7.90 -0.12
C ALA A 366 4.78 -8.40 0.16
N ASP A 367 4.29 -8.10 1.37
CA ASP A 367 2.92 -8.43 1.77
C ASP A 367 1.93 -7.38 1.28
N GLU A 368 2.37 -6.12 1.24
CA GLU A 368 1.55 -5.03 0.73
C GLU A 368 2.41 -3.97 0.02
N LEU A 369 1.90 -3.47 -1.10
CA LEU A 369 2.50 -2.39 -1.87
C LEU A 369 1.57 -1.18 -1.94
N SER A 370 2.13 0.01 -1.74
CA SER A 370 1.41 1.28 -1.84
C SER A 370 1.73 2.02 -3.14
N GLY A 371 1.04 3.15 -3.35
CA GLY A 371 1.36 4.11 -4.40
C GLY A 371 0.36 4.18 -5.56
N ILE A 372 -0.74 3.38 -5.54
CA ILE A 372 -1.78 3.52 -6.57
C ILE A 372 -2.22 4.98 -6.65
N GLY A 373 -2.20 5.55 -7.84
CA GLY A 373 -2.63 6.92 -8.15
C GLY A 373 -1.57 8.00 -7.89
N GLU A 374 -0.44 7.70 -7.27
CA GLU A 374 0.61 8.68 -6.95
C GLU A 374 1.19 9.33 -8.20
N MET A 375 1.45 10.63 -8.12
CA MET A 375 2.18 11.40 -9.14
C MET A 375 3.08 12.44 -8.47
N ALA A 376 4.10 12.90 -9.20
CA ALA A 376 4.96 14.01 -8.77
C ALA A 376 5.50 13.83 -7.34
N ALA A 377 6.04 12.65 -7.03
CA ALA A 377 6.60 12.34 -5.71
C ALA A 377 5.58 12.46 -4.55
N GLY A 378 4.33 12.11 -4.77
CA GLY A 378 3.27 12.11 -3.75
C GLY A 378 2.54 13.45 -3.58
N VAL A 379 2.92 14.48 -4.33
CA VAL A 379 2.27 15.81 -4.23
C VAL A 379 0.91 15.83 -4.93
N ALA A 380 0.82 15.17 -6.09
CA ALA A 380 -0.37 15.13 -6.92
C ALA A 380 -0.85 13.71 -7.17
N SER A 381 -2.07 13.61 -7.66
CA SER A 381 -2.68 12.37 -8.15
C SER A 381 -3.58 12.64 -9.36
N SER A 382 -3.95 11.56 -10.06
CA SER A 382 -4.94 11.59 -11.12
C SER A 382 -5.85 10.36 -11.05
N TYR A 383 -7.14 10.54 -11.29
CA TYR A 383 -8.09 9.43 -11.38
C TYR A 383 -7.72 8.44 -12.49
N ALA A 384 -7.27 8.95 -13.64
CA ALA A 384 -6.75 8.11 -14.73
C ALA A 384 -5.53 7.30 -14.29
N GLN A 385 -4.65 7.87 -13.46
CA GLN A 385 -3.49 7.13 -12.96
C GLN A 385 -3.91 6.01 -12.00
N MET A 386 -4.95 6.19 -11.18
CA MET A 386 -5.47 5.11 -10.32
C MET A 386 -5.91 3.90 -11.17
N VAL A 387 -6.56 4.14 -12.30
CA VAL A 387 -7.00 3.08 -13.24
C VAL A 387 -5.80 2.42 -13.94
N CYS A 388 -4.81 3.21 -14.39
CA CYS A 388 -3.55 2.67 -14.93
C CYS A 388 -2.83 1.79 -13.92
N ASP A 389 -2.76 2.23 -12.69
CA ASP A 389 -2.06 1.50 -11.61
C ASP A 389 -2.79 0.21 -11.22
N ASN A 390 -4.11 0.18 -11.29
CA ASN A 390 -4.89 -1.05 -11.14
C ASN A 390 -4.49 -2.10 -12.17
N GLU A 391 -4.25 -1.70 -13.43
CA GLU A 391 -3.75 -2.57 -14.50
C GLU A 391 -2.32 -3.05 -14.22
N ILE A 392 -1.43 -2.16 -13.77
CA ILE A 392 -0.05 -2.51 -13.40
C ILE A 392 -0.06 -3.49 -12.23
N ALA A 393 -0.86 -3.23 -11.19
CA ALA A 393 -1.00 -4.13 -10.04
C ALA A 393 -1.49 -5.54 -10.46
N ALA A 394 -2.44 -5.62 -11.39
CA ALA A 394 -2.90 -6.88 -11.95
C ALA A 394 -1.80 -7.60 -12.74
N SER A 395 -0.99 -6.86 -13.51
CA SER A 395 0.17 -7.39 -14.24
C SER A 395 1.24 -7.95 -13.29
N VAL A 396 1.54 -7.24 -12.20
CA VAL A 396 2.50 -7.67 -11.18
C VAL A 396 1.99 -8.92 -10.44
N ARG A 397 0.69 -9.01 -10.14
CA ARG A 397 0.11 -10.24 -9.59
C ARG A 397 0.25 -11.43 -10.54
N ARG A 398 0.03 -11.21 -11.87
CA ARG A 398 0.26 -12.24 -12.89
C ARG A 398 1.73 -12.66 -12.93
N LEU A 399 2.66 -11.70 -12.86
CA LEU A 399 4.10 -11.96 -12.81
C LEU A 399 4.46 -12.83 -11.59
N ARG A 400 3.99 -12.46 -10.39
CA ARG A 400 4.26 -13.18 -9.14
C ARG A 400 3.69 -14.60 -9.13
N ARG A 401 2.58 -14.85 -9.83
CA ARG A 401 1.99 -16.18 -9.98
C ARG A 401 2.94 -17.16 -10.69
N GLY A 402 3.80 -16.68 -11.62
CA GLY A 402 4.67 -17.54 -12.41
C GLY A 402 3.90 -18.43 -13.38
N PHE A 403 4.45 -19.59 -13.68
CA PHE A 403 3.85 -20.61 -14.55
C PHE A 403 4.18 -22.02 -14.06
N ALA A 404 3.37 -23.01 -14.44
CA ALA A 404 3.58 -24.41 -14.08
C ALA A 404 4.65 -25.06 -14.93
N VAL A 405 5.41 -25.98 -14.34
CA VAL A 405 6.29 -26.89 -15.04
C VAL A 405 5.98 -28.31 -14.55
N ASP A 406 5.02 -28.94 -15.20
CA ASP A 406 4.64 -30.34 -14.97
C ASP A 406 4.44 -31.06 -16.31
N GLN A 407 4.12 -32.34 -16.29
CA GLN A 407 3.98 -33.14 -17.49
C GLN A 407 2.92 -32.58 -18.46
N ASP A 408 1.82 -32.05 -17.94
CA ASP A 408 0.74 -31.47 -18.75
C ASP A 408 1.16 -30.13 -19.37
N ALA A 409 1.79 -29.26 -18.57
CA ALA A 409 2.29 -27.97 -19.03
C ALA A 409 3.43 -28.08 -20.05
N LEU A 410 4.29 -29.10 -19.92
CA LEU A 410 5.35 -29.41 -20.90
C LEU A 410 4.80 -29.84 -22.25
N ALA A 411 3.57 -30.34 -22.31
CA ALA A 411 2.79 -30.60 -23.51
C ALA A 411 3.48 -31.43 -24.63
N VAL A 412 4.41 -32.32 -24.27
CA VAL A 412 5.23 -33.09 -25.23
C VAL A 412 4.36 -33.90 -26.20
N GLU A 413 3.30 -34.54 -25.69
CA GLU A 413 2.38 -35.34 -26.55
C GLU A 413 1.55 -34.46 -27.48
N VAL A 414 1.16 -33.26 -27.02
CA VAL A 414 0.45 -32.27 -27.84
C VAL A 414 1.34 -31.78 -28.98
N ILE A 415 2.63 -31.50 -28.67
CA ILE A 415 3.62 -31.11 -29.69
C ILE A 415 3.79 -32.22 -30.72
N ALA A 416 3.96 -33.48 -30.26
CA ALA A 416 4.12 -34.63 -31.14
C ALA A 416 2.89 -34.83 -32.06
N ALA A 417 1.69 -34.75 -31.50
CA ALA A 417 0.44 -34.88 -32.28
C ALA A 417 0.26 -33.76 -33.31
N VAL A 418 0.55 -32.52 -32.94
CA VAL A 418 0.50 -31.38 -33.86
C VAL A 418 1.50 -31.53 -35.00
N MET A 419 2.72 -31.97 -34.71
CA MET A 419 3.76 -32.16 -35.74
C MET A 419 3.49 -33.34 -36.65
N ALA A 420 2.78 -34.36 -36.17
CA ALA A 420 2.35 -35.50 -37.00
C ALA A 420 1.10 -35.16 -37.89
N GLY A 421 0.35 -34.10 -37.57
CA GLY A 421 -0.92 -33.78 -38.22
C GLY A 421 -1.03 -32.33 -38.74
N SER A 422 -1.87 -31.54 -38.12
CA SER A 422 -2.30 -30.21 -38.59
C SER A 422 -1.19 -29.14 -38.61
N ARG A 423 -0.14 -29.31 -37.87
CA ARG A 423 0.90 -28.30 -37.60
C ARG A 423 0.31 -26.97 -37.07
N ASN A 424 -0.82 -27.05 -36.36
CA ASN A 424 -1.55 -25.92 -35.84
C ASN A 424 -1.94 -26.18 -34.39
N PHE A 425 -1.54 -25.26 -33.46
CA PHE A 425 -1.88 -25.35 -32.05
C PHE A 425 -3.23 -24.70 -31.72
N LEU A 426 -3.82 -23.87 -32.60
CA LEU A 426 -5.08 -23.18 -32.35
C LEU A 426 -6.28 -24.13 -32.23
N ASP A 427 -6.22 -25.28 -32.88
CA ASP A 427 -7.26 -26.32 -32.84
C ASP A 427 -7.11 -27.32 -31.69
N GLN A 428 -6.08 -27.15 -30.83
CA GLN A 428 -5.81 -28.07 -29.75
C GLN A 428 -6.60 -27.76 -28.47
N ARG A 429 -7.16 -28.80 -27.87
CA ARG A 429 -7.84 -28.66 -26.54
C ARG A 429 -6.93 -28.09 -25.46
N HIS A 430 -5.63 -28.40 -25.50
CA HIS A 430 -4.61 -27.88 -24.62
C HIS A 430 -4.57 -26.34 -24.69
N THR A 431 -4.52 -25.75 -25.86
CA THR A 431 -4.53 -24.29 -26.07
C THR A 431 -5.75 -23.64 -25.41
N VAL A 432 -6.95 -24.18 -25.67
CA VAL A 432 -8.19 -23.66 -25.10
C VAL A 432 -8.20 -23.76 -23.59
N ARG A 433 -7.70 -24.87 -23.03
CA ARG A 433 -7.62 -25.08 -21.58
C ARG A 433 -6.69 -24.07 -20.92
N TYR A 434 -5.48 -23.84 -21.43
CA TYR A 434 -4.53 -22.89 -20.88
C TYR A 434 -4.98 -21.43 -21.05
N LEU A 435 -5.62 -21.09 -22.15
CA LEU A 435 -6.26 -19.78 -22.32
C LEU A 435 -7.34 -19.53 -21.25
N ARG A 436 -8.21 -20.52 -21.00
CA ARG A 436 -9.26 -20.43 -19.97
C ARG A 436 -8.67 -20.42 -18.54
N ALA A 437 -7.55 -21.08 -18.33
CA ALA A 437 -6.84 -21.08 -17.05
C ALA A 437 -6.09 -19.77 -16.76
N GLY A 438 -6.10 -18.79 -17.67
CA GLY A 438 -5.48 -17.49 -17.48
C GLY A 438 -3.95 -17.52 -17.65
N GLU A 439 -3.43 -18.40 -18.53
CA GLU A 439 -2.01 -18.39 -18.89
C GLU A 439 -1.62 -17.07 -19.56
N VAL A 440 -2.53 -16.48 -20.31
CA VAL A 440 -2.39 -15.15 -20.87
C VAL A 440 -3.06 -14.12 -19.96
N PHE A 441 -2.35 -13.05 -19.64
CA PHE A 441 -2.91 -11.90 -18.96
C PHE A 441 -3.74 -11.05 -19.94
N TYR A 442 -5.03 -10.95 -19.68
CA TYR A 442 -5.93 -10.11 -20.45
C TYR A 442 -5.94 -8.70 -19.87
N THR A 443 -5.33 -7.78 -20.61
CA THR A 443 -5.32 -6.35 -20.27
C THR A 443 -6.66 -5.69 -20.65
N HIS A 444 -7.07 -4.70 -19.88
CA HIS A 444 -8.22 -3.84 -20.20
C HIS A 444 -7.78 -2.54 -20.89
N LEU A 445 -6.62 -2.02 -20.50
CA LEU A 445 -6.14 -0.72 -20.96
C LEU A 445 -5.08 -0.82 -22.05
N ALA A 446 -4.19 -1.83 -21.99
CA ALA A 446 -3.10 -1.90 -22.96
C ALA A 446 -3.61 -2.28 -24.34
N GLU A 447 -3.10 -1.60 -25.38
CA GLU A 447 -3.45 -1.83 -26.77
C GLU A 447 -2.92 -3.19 -27.26
N ARG A 448 -3.77 -3.98 -27.87
CA ARG A 448 -3.45 -5.29 -28.48
C ARG A 448 -4.03 -5.46 -29.87
N ARG A 449 -4.76 -4.48 -30.40
CA ARG A 449 -5.33 -4.48 -31.73
C ARG A 449 -4.25 -4.26 -32.79
N ALA A 450 -4.50 -4.74 -34.02
CA ALA A 450 -3.68 -4.39 -35.17
C ALA A 450 -3.77 -2.88 -35.46
N TRP A 451 -2.73 -2.34 -36.10
CA TRP A 451 -2.63 -0.89 -36.39
C TRP A 451 -3.92 -0.33 -37.03
N GLY A 452 -4.43 -0.95 -38.08
CA GLY A 452 -5.62 -0.45 -38.78
C GLY A 452 -6.91 -0.50 -37.94
N GLU A 453 -6.99 -1.37 -36.96
CA GLU A 453 -8.11 -1.43 -36.03
C GLU A 453 -8.01 -0.33 -34.97
N TRP A 454 -6.83 -0.13 -34.41
CA TRP A 454 -6.55 0.95 -33.47
C TRP A 454 -6.76 2.33 -34.13
N GLU A 455 -6.32 2.49 -35.38
CA GLU A 455 -6.51 3.72 -36.14
C GLU A 455 -7.99 4.03 -36.37
N ARG A 456 -8.78 3.02 -36.75
CA ARG A 456 -10.25 3.16 -36.95
C ARG A 456 -10.99 3.42 -35.63
N ALA A 457 -10.45 2.98 -34.51
CA ALA A 457 -11.01 3.20 -33.19
C ALA A 457 -10.62 4.56 -32.56
N GLY A 458 -9.97 5.47 -33.32
CA GLY A 458 -9.70 6.84 -32.86
C GLY A 458 -8.28 7.07 -32.34
N ARG A 459 -7.38 6.09 -32.40
CA ARG A 459 -5.96 6.19 -31.96
C ARG A 459 -5.78 6.57 -30.49
N GLU A 460 -6.72 6.23 -29.62
CA GLU A 460 -6.68 6.56 -28.21
C GLU A 460 -5.42 5.99 -27.52
N SER A 461 -4.78 6.83 -26.72
CA SER A 461 -3.70 6.43 -25.82
C SER A 461 -4.23 5.66 -24.61
N MET A 462 -3.33 5.00 -23.87
CA MET A 462 -3.70 4.32 -22.62
C MET A 462 -4.23 5.32 -21.56
N ALA A 463 -3.68 6.53 -21.51
CA ALA A 463 -4.11 7.57 -20.58
C ALA A 463 -5.55 8.05 -20.88
N GLU A 464 -5.90 8.21 -22.16
CA GLU A 464 -7.26 8.61 -22.56
C GLU A 464 -8.29 7.51 -22.24
N ARG A 465 -7.96 6.23 -22.48
CA ARG A 465 -8.84 5.12 -22.08
C ARG A 465 -9.00 5.02 -20.57
N ALA A 466 -7.92 5.21 -19.81
CA ALA A 466 -7.96 5.19 -18.35
C ALA A 466 -8.81 6.35 -17.79
N GLN A 467 -8.74 7.54 -18.40
CA GLN A 467 -9.57 8.67 -18.01
C GLN A 467 -11.06 8.37 -18.29
N ALA A 468 -11.38 7.82 -19.45
CA ALA A 468 -12.76 7.45 -19.77
C ALA A 468 -13.30 6.36 -18.82
N GLU A 469 -12.48 5.36 -18.48
CA GLU A 469 -12.85 4.31 -17.52
C GLU A 469 -13.03 4.89 -16.10
N ALA A 470 -12.18 5.82 -15.66
CA ALA A 470 -12.34 6.49 -14.37
C ALA A 470 -13.66 7.26 -14.29
N GLU A 471 -14.00 8.02 -15.33
CA GLU A 471 -15.27 8.77 -15.44
C GLU A 471 -16.47 7.82 -15.41
N GLN A 472 -16.41 6.71 -16.16
CA GLN A 472 -17.46 5.71 -16.16
C GLN A 472 -17.63 5.05 -14.78
N LEU A 473 -16.55 4.64 -14.14
CA LEU A 473 -16.60 4.02 -12.82
C LEU A 473 -17.18 4.99 -11.77
N LEU A 474 -16.78 6.26 -11.81
CA LEU A 474 -17.35 7.29 -10.92
C LEU A 474 -18.84 7.54 -11.16
N ALA A 475 -19.32 7.38 -12.39
CA ALA A 475 -20.73 7.52 -12.72
C ALA A 475 -21.58 6.30 -12.34
N GLU A 476 -21.02 5.09 -12.43
CA GLU A 476 -21.77 3.84 -12.30
C GLU A 476 -21.58 3.13 -10.95
N HIS A 477 -20.42 3.32 -10.29
CA HIS A 477 -20.13 2.59 -9.06
C HIS A 477 -20.82 3.21 -7.85
N GLU A 478 -21.66 2.43 -7.19
CA GLU A 478 -22.35 2.80 -5.96
C GLU A 478 -21.76 2.02 -4.78
N VAL A 479 -21.36 2.75 -3.75
CA VAL A 479 -20.98 2.19 -2.46
C VAL A 479 -22.23 2.15 -1.57
N PRO A 480 -22.56 1.01 -0.93
CA PRO A 480 -23.70 0.95 -0.02
C PRO A 480 -23.63 2.09 1.02
N PRO A 481 -24.68 2.92 1.15
CA PRO A 481 -24.66 4.06 2.06
C PRO A 481 -24.56 3.61 3.52
N LEU A 482 -24.09 4.47 4.39
CA LEU A 482 -24.25 4.34 5.82
C LEU A 482 -25.71 4.58 6.21
N THR A 483 -26.13 4.12 7.39
CA THR A 483 -27.44 4.46 7.94
C THR A 483 -27.49 5.94 8.34
N GLU A 484 -28.67 6.52 8.44
CA GLU A 484 -28.86 7.90 8.89
C GLU A 484 -28.26 8.14 10.29
N ASP A 485 -28.34 7.16 11.18
CA ASP A 485 -27.75 7.22 12.52
C ASP A 485 -26.23 7.27 12.45
N GLN A 486 -25.60 6.44 11.60
CA GLN A 486 -24.15 6.44 11.39
C GLN A 486 -23.65 7.77 10.79
N GLU A 487 -24.35 8.31 9.80
CA GLU A 487 -24.02 9.62 9.21
C GLU A 487 -24.15 10.76 10.24
N ARG A 488 -25.18 10.72 11.08
CA ARG A 488 -25.35 11.68 12.16
C ARG A 488 -24.21 11.59 13.18
N GLU A 489 -23.85 10.39 13.62
CA GLU A 489 -22.76 10.17 14.57
C GLU A 489 -21.42 10.69 14.02
N LEU A 490 -21.10 10.40 12.77
CA LEU A 490 -19.89 10.94 12.13
C LEU A 490 -19.90 12.48 12.07
N THR A 491 -21.06 13.07 11.85
CA THR A 491 -21.22 14.54 11.83
C THR A 491 -21.02 15.14 13.22
N GLU A 492 -21.57 14.51 14.27
CA GLU A 492 -21.41 14.94 15.66
C GLU A 492 -19.94 14.87 16.10
N ILE A 493 -19.21 13.78 15.71
CA ILE A 493 -17.77 13.62 15.98
C ILE A 493 -16.97 14.77 15.33
N MET A 494 -17.28 15.14 14.08
CA MET A 494 -16.60 16.26 13.40
C MET A 494 -16.88 17.61 14.04
N GLN A 495 -18.13 17.86 14.46
CA GLN A 495 -18.50 19.11 15.15
C GLN A 495 -17.82 19.23 16.51
N GLU A 496 -17.64 18.12 17.21
CA GLU A 496 -16.91 18.09 18.49
C GLU A 496 -15.42 18.40 18.25
N ALA A 497 -14.81 17.75 17.25
CA ALA A 497 -13.43 17.99 16.86
C ALA A 497 -13.18 19.46 16.44
N GLU A 498 -14.11 20.06 15.69
CA GLU A 498 -14.02 21.45 15.28
C GLU A 498 -14.02 22.40 16.49
N ARG A 499 -14.88 22.15 17.47
CA ARG A 499 -14.93 22.95 18.72
C ARG A 499 -13.64 22.83 19.53
N GLU A 500 -13.05 21.63 19.60
CA GLU A 500 -11.84 21.36 20.38
C GLU A 500 -10.58 21.87 19.67
N LEU A 501 -10.43 21.61 18.36
CA LEU A 501 -9.17 21.80 17.64
C LEU A 501 -9.06 23.15 16.90
N VAL A 502 -10.20 23.83 16.62
CA VAL A 502 -10.22 25.11 15.90
C VAL A 502 -10.58 26.28 16.79
N SER A 503 -11.47 26.07 17.76
CA SER A 503 -12.01 27.14 18.60
C SER A 503 -11.37 27.18 20.01
N GLY A 504 -10.61 26.18 20.39
CA GLY A 504 -9.83 26.10 21.64
C GLY A 504 -8.43 26.62 21.40
#